data_8b6d0e3c123932c4c27f18b8127a90d1
#
_entry.id   8b6d0e3c123932c4c27f18b8127a90d1
#
_cell.length_a   1.000
_cell.length_b   1.000
_cell.length_c   1.000
_cell.angle_alpha   90.00
_cell.angle_beta   90.00
_cell.angle_gamma   90.00
#
_symmetry.space_group_name_H-M   'P 1'
#
loop_
_entity.id
_entity.type
_entity.pdbx_description
1 polymer ?
#
loop_
_entity_poly.entity_id
_entity_poly.type
_entity_poly.pdbx_seq_one_letter_code
_entity_poly.pdbx_strand_id
1 'polypeptide(L)'
;PQKAVLGLDLICVFEKEEQVRKMQPDQTLLKEIEGRIQNATAAGINVDCVSRSFCPKLSIAEDPVCGSAHCQIAAYWSRVLNKPAIKAYQASRRGGYLYLELLDKGRIKISGEAVLVAVADIKAKL
;
A
#
# COMPACT_ATOMS: atom_id res chain seq x y z
N PRO A 1 -0.36 16.48 -2.05
CA PRO A 1 -1.37 15.62 -2.68
C PRO A 1 -2.55 16.44 -3.16
N GLN A 2 -3.27 15.92 -4.15
CA GLN A 2 -4.53 16.53 -4.63
C GLN A 2 -5.70 16.19 -3.68
N LYS A 3 -5.60 15.06 -2.99
CA LYS A 3 -6.63 14.58 -2.06
C LYS A 3 -5.98 13.78 -0.93
N ALA A 4 -6.55 13.92 0.25
CA ALA A 4 -6.22 13.09 1.40
C ALA A 4 -7.50 12.44 1.93
N VAL A 5 -7.41 11.16 2.26
CA VAL A 5 -8.52 10.36 2.83
C VAL A 5 -8.00 9.67 4.08
N LEU A 6 -8.59 9.97 5.21
CA LEU A 6 -8.27 9.34 6.48
C LEU A 6 -9.26 8.21 6.78
N GLY A 7 -8.72 7.03 7.05
CA GLY A 7 -9.40 5.87 7.58
C GLY A 7 -8.60 5.32 8.75
N LEU A 8 -8.32 4.01 8.78
CA LEU A 8 -7.33 3.44 9.70
C LEU A 8 -5.93 4.00 9.39
N ASP A 9 -5.63 4.14 8.11
CA ASP A 9 -4.41 4.72 7.59
C ASP A 9 -4.75 5.98 6.78
N LEU A 10 -3.79 6.87 6.57
CA LEU A 10 -3.93 8.03 5.71
C LEU A 10 -3.58 7.65 4.27
N ILE A 11 -4.43 8.04 3.31
CA ILE A 11 -4.15 7.93 1.87
C ILE A 11 -4.01 9.32 1.29
N CYS A 12 -2.84 9.63 0.74
CA CYS A 12 -2.55 10.85 -0.01
C CYS A 12 -2.51 10.53 -1.50
N VAL A 13 -3.43 11.10 -2.26
CA VAL A 13 -3.53 10.89 -3.71
C VAL A 13 -2.77 11.99 -4.44
N PHE A 14 -1.86 11.59 -5.32
CA PHE A 14 -1.04 12.47 -6.15
C PHE A 14 -1.49 12.42 -7.60
N GLU A 15 -1.13 13.45 -8.35
CA GLU A 15 -1.51 13.58 -9.75
C GLU A 15 -0.78 12.58 -10.65
N LYS A 16 0.51 12.37 -10.40
CA LYS A 16 1.39 11.58 -11.27
C LYS A 16 2.09 10.47 -10.52
N GLU A 17 2.20 9.31 -11.17
CA GLU A 17 2.97 8.16 -10.68
C GLU A 17 4.40 8.56 -10.27
N GLU A 18 5.04 9.42 -11.04
CA GLU A 18 6.41 9.86 -10.79
C GLU A 18 6.59 10.55 -9.44
N GLN A 19 5.58 11.32 -8.99
CA GLN A 19 5.61 11.98 -7.68
C GLN A 19 5.65 10.95 -6.55
N VAL A 20 4.89 9.86 -6.68
CA VAL A 20 4.90 8.76 -5.71
C VAL A 20 6.24 8.04 -5.74
N ARG A 21 6.76 7.70 -6.91
CA ARG A 21 8.02 6.96 -7.06
C ARG A 21 9.24 7.71 -6.53
N LYS A 22 9.31 9.03 -6.76
CA LYS A 22 10.46 9.86 -6.37
C LYS A 22 10.34 10.46 -4.96
N MET A 23 9.25 10.20 -4.27
CA MET A 23 8.98 10.80 -2.95
C MET A 23 10.04 10.40 -1.92
N GLN A 24 10.52 11.40 -1.17
CA GLN A 24 11.42 11.23 -0.04
C GLN A 24 10.85 12.01 1.15
N PRO A 25 9.91 11.44 1.89
CA PRO A 25 9.28 12.16 2.99
C PRO A 25 10.18 12.23 4.21
N ASP A 26 10.03 13.31 4.98
CA ASP A 26 10.62 13.43 6.31
C ASP A 26 9.92 12.47 7.27
N GLN A 27 10.65 11.45 7.72
CA GLN A 27 10.13 10.40 8.60
C GLN A 27 9.72 10.94 9.99
N THR A 28 10.34 12.03 10.43
CA THR A 28 10.00 12.67 11.71
C THR A 28 8.66 13.38 11.60
N LEU A 29 8.46 14.15 10.54
CA LEU A 29 7.20 14.84 10.30
C LEU A 29 6.04 13.86 10.05
N LEU A 30 6.30 12.72 9.40
CA LEU A 30 5.28 11.71 9.20
C LEU A 30 4.74 11.10 10.50
N LYS A 31 5.49 11.10 11.59
CA LYS A 31 5.02 10.63 12.90
C LYS A 31 3.96 11.53 13.50
N GLU A 32 3.95 12.81 13.14
CA GLU A 32 3.00 13.81 13.65
C GLU A 32 1.67 13.80 12.85
N ILE A 33 1.64 13.20 11.66
CA ILE A 33 0.46 13.15 10.81
C ILE A 33 -0.48 12.04 11.27
N GLU A 34 -1.79 12.28 11.23
CA GLU A 34 -2.81 11.27 11.56
C GLU A 34 -2.71 10.02 10.67
N GLY A 35 -3.30 8.93 11.17
CA GLY A 35 -3.22 7.61 10.54
C GLY A 35 -2.02 6.80 11.03
N ARG A 36 -2.18 5.50 11.06
CA ARG A 36 -1.14 4.56 11.48
C ARG A 36 -0.01 4.48 10.46
N ILE A 37 -0.39 4.41 9.19
CA ILE A 37 0.48 4.35 8.01
C ILE A 37 0.12 5.55 7.11
N GLN A 38 1.12 6.19 6.53
CA GLN A 38 0.93 7.25 5.54
C GLN A 38 1.20 6.68 4.15
N ASN A 39 0.14 6.58 3.36
CA ASN A 39 0.19 6.01 2.03
C ASN A 39 0.16 7.12 0.98
N ALA A 40 1.13 7.10 0.07
CA ALA A 40 1.11 7.89 -1.15
C ALA A 40 0.63 7.00 -2.30
N THR A 41 -0.30 7.49 -3.13
CA THR A 41 -0.78 6.74 -4.29
C THR A 41 -1.11 7.68 -5.46
N ALA A 42 -1.02 7.15 -6.66
CA ALA A 42 -1.42 7.81 -7.91
C ALA A 42 -1.92 6.78 -8.92
N ALA A 43 -2.60 7.24 -9.97
CA ALA A 43 -2.88 6.40 -11.13
C ALA A 43 -1.57 5.87 -11.72
N GLY A 44 -1.55 4.61 -12.11
CA GLY A 44 -0.39 3.98 -12.72
C GLY A 44 -0.40 4.07 -14.24
N ILE A 45 0.77 3.98 -14.88
CA ILE A 45 0.90 3.96 -16.34
C ILE A 45 0.65 2.55 -16.88
N ASN A 46 1.24 1.54 -16.24
CA ASN A 46 1.15 0.12 -16.66
C ASN A 46 0.36 -0.77 -15.67
N VAL A 47 -0.18 -0.16 -14.65
CA VAL A 47 -1.02 -0.75 -13.61
C VAL A 47 -2.14 0.22 -13.29
N ASP A 48 -3.14 -0.20 -12.54
CA ASP A 48 -4.24 0.69 -12.18
C ASP A 48 -3.82 1.79 -11.23
N CYS A 49 -2.95 1.45 -10.26
CA CYS A 49 -2.39 2.43 -9.36
C CYS A 49 -0.99 2.04 -8.89
N VAL A 50 -0.23 3.04 -8.49
CA VAL A 50 1.02 2.89 -7.77
C VAL A 50 0.88 3.41 -6.36
N SER A 51 1.66 2.86 -5.43
CA SER A 51 1.64 3.26 -4.03
C SER A 51 3.01 3.21 -3.39
N ARG A 52 3.15 3.90 -2.26
CA ARG A 52 4.22 3.72 -1.27
C ARG A 52 3.61 3.88 0.11
N SER A 53 4.09 3.07 1.06
CA SER A 53 3.54 3.00 2.43
C SER A 53 4.63 3.29 3.44
N PHE A 54 4.55 4.44 4.07
CA PHE A 54 5.50 4.91 5.07
C PHE A 54 4.96 4.64 6.47
N CYS A 55 5.76 3.98 7.30
CA CYS A 55 5.33 3.41 8.58
C CYS A 55 6.21 3.82 9.77
N PRO A 56 6.66 5.09 9.89
CA PRO A 56 7.62 5.47 10.95
C PRO A 56 7.05 5.31 12.36
N LYS A 57 5.73 5.35 12.54
CA LYS A 57 5.05 5.06 13.80
C LYS A 57 5.17 3.59 14.21
N LEU A 58 5.43 2.70 13.27
CA LEU A 58 5.63 1.27 13.48
C LEU A 58 7.13 0.89 13.50
N SER A 59 8.01 1.89 13.66
CA SER A 59 9.47 1.71 13.64
C SER A 59 10.03 1.16 12.32
N ILE A 60 9.31 1.34 11.24
CA ILE A 60 9.71 0.96 9.87
C ILE A 60 9.58 2.19 9.00
N ALA A 61 10.67 2.61 8.34
CA ALA A 61 10.63 3.80 7.48
C ALA A 61 9.64 3.63 6.31
N GLU A 62 9.67 2.48 5.66
CA GLU A 62 8.78 2.14 4.54
C GLU A 62 8.52 0.62 4.50
N ASP A 63 7.26 0.22 4.34
CA ASP A 63 6.90 -1.18 4.12
C ASP A 63 7.21 -1.57 2.67
N PRO A 64 7.92 -2.67 2.43
CA PRO A 64 8.23 -3.11 1.08
C PRO A 64 7.03 -3.42 0.20
N VAL A 65 6.00 -4.10 0.72
CA VAL A 65 4.72 -4.39 0.05
C VAL A 65 3.64 -4.58 1.12
N CYS A 66 2.87 -3.54 1.37
CA CYS A 66 1.93 -3.44 2.48
C CYS A 66 0.53 -3.94 2.11
N GLY A 67 0.19 -5.15 2.54
CA GLY A 67 -1.15 -5.72 2.31
C GLY A 67 -2.26 -4.93 3.00
N SER A 68 -2.07 -4.54 4.27
CA SER A 68 -3.10 -3.82 5.04
C SER A 68 -3.44 -2.44 4.45
N ALA A 69 -2.44 -1.69 3.98
CA ALA A 69 -2.65 -0.42 3.30
C ALA A 69 -3.48 -0.60 2.02
N HIS A 70 -3.26 -1.71 1.31
CA HIS A 70 -3.97 -1.99 0.06
C HIS A 70 -5.44 -2.35 0.25
N CYS A 71 -5.90 -2.65 1.46
CA CYS A 71 -7.33 -2.73 1.75
C CYS A 71 -8.03 -1.38 1.49
N GLN A 72 -7.43 -0.27 1.90
CA GLN A 72 -8.00 1.06 1.68
C GLN A 72 -7.70 1.58 0.28
N ILE A 73 -6.48 1.37 -0.23
CA ILE A 73 -6.06 1.77 -1.57
C ILE A 73 -6.94 1.11 -2.65
N ALA A 74 -7.23 -0.19 -2.52
CA ALA A 74 -8.12 -0.92 -3.42
C ALA A 74 -9.53 -0.35 -3.41
N ALA A 75 -10.10 -0.09 -2.23
CA ALA A 75 -11.43 0.49 -2.10
C ALA A 75 -11.52 1.89 -2.73
N TYR A 76 -10.47 2.69 -2.60
CA TYR A 76 -10.40 4.00 -3.24
C TYR A 76 -10.36 3.88 -4.78
N TRP A 77 -9.39 3.13 -5.31
CA TRP A 77 -9.19 3.05 -6.76
C TRP A 77 -10.29 2.27 -7.48
N SER A 78 -10.90 1.28 -6.83
CA SER A 78 -12.07 0.60 -7.37
C SER A 78 -13.23 1.55 -7.65
N ARG A 79 -13.47 2.50 -6.75
CA ARG A 79 -14.50 3.54 -6.95
C ARG A 79 -14.12 4.52 -8.05
N VAL A 80 -12.86 4.96 -8.08
CA VAL A 80 -12.36 5.93 -9.09
C VAL A 80 -12.42 5.33 -10.49
N LEU A 81 -12.02 4.06 -10.63
CA LEU A 81 -11.94 3.36 -11.91
C LEU A 81 -13.23 2.60 -12.27
N ASN A 82 -14.19 2.58 -11.36
CA ASN A 82 -15.47 1.86 -11.50
C ASN A 82 -15.28 0.40 -11.89
N LYS A 83 -14.39 -0.31 -11.19
CA LYS A 83 -14.16 -1.75 -11.39
C LYS A 83 -13.74 -2.44 -10.10
N PRO A 84 -14.13 -3.73 -9.88
CA PRO A 84 -13.83 -4.44 -8.63
C PRO A 84 -12.39 -4.95 -8.55
N ALA A 85 -11.77 -5.23 -9.68
CA ALA A 85 -10.41 -5.79 -9.75
C ALA A 85 -9.38 -4.69 -10.03
N ILE A 86 -8.38 -4.56 -9.16
CA ILE A 86 -7.32 -3.55 -9.22
C ILE A 86 -5.96 -4.23 -9.26
N LYS A 87 -5.16 -3.93 -10.27
CA LYS A 87 -3.75 -4.27 -10.33
C LYS A 87 -2.93 -3.11 -9.79
N ALA A 88 -2.29 -3.29 -8.64
CA ALA A 88 -1.46 -2.28 -8.01
C ALA A 88 0.02 -2.63 -8.06
N TYR A 89 0.87 -1.62 -8.03
CA TYR A 89 2.31 -1.77 -7.83
C TYR A 89 2.76 -0.90 -6.66
N GLN A 90 3.33 -1.51 -5.62
CA GLN A 90 3.98 -0.75 -4.56
C GLN A 90 5.40 -0.44 -4.96
N ALA A 91 5.69 0.86 -5.15
CA ALA A 91 6.95 1.37 -5.70
C ALA A 91 7.97 1.66 -4.58
N SER A 92 8.06 0.80 -3.57
CA SER A 92 9.13 0.82 -2.57
C SER A 92 10.47 0.45 -3.21
N ARG A 93 11.56 0.52 -2.43
CA ARG A 93 12.90 0.10 -2.91
C ARG A 93 12.91 -1.33 -3.46
N ARG A 94 12.21 -2.28 -2.81
CA ARG A 94 12.06 -3.66 -3.28
C ARG A 94 11.05 -3.76 -4.40
N GLY A 95 9.93 -3.07 -4.24
CA GLY A 95 8.78 -3.15 -5.11
C GLY A 95 7.98 -4.45 -4.99
N GLY A 96 6.77 -4.45 -5.57
CA GLY A 96 5.95 -5.64 -5.69
C GLY A 96 4.57 -5.35 -6.28
N TYR A 97 4.05 -6.35 -6.98
CA TYR A 97 2.69 -6.31 -7.52
C TYR A 97 1.70 -6.87 -6.51
N LEU A 98 0.50 -6.26 -6.51
CA LEU A 98 -0.65 -6.77 -5.76
C LEU A 98 -1.84 -6.83 -6.72
N TYR A 99 -2.54 -7.94 -6.66
CA TYR A 99 -3.79 -8.18 -7.39
C TYR A 99 -4.92 -8.16 -6.36
N LEU A 100 -5.79 -7.18 -6.48
CA LEU A 100 -6.79 -6.83 -5.48
C LEU A 100 -8.17 -7.01 -6.09
N GLU A 101 -9.07 -7.63 -5.35
CA GLU A 101 -10.44 -7.87 -5.80
C GLU A 101 -11.40 -7.52 -4.66
N LEU A 102 -12.30 -6.56 -4.91
CA LEU A 102 -13.37 -6.23 -3.98
C LEU A 102 -14.43 -7.33 -4.03
N LEU A 103 -14.70 -7.90 -2.86
CA LEU A 103 -15.71 -8.93 -2.67
C LEU A 103 -16.92 -8.34 -1.94
N ASP A 104 -17.98 -9.15 -1.85
CA ASP A 104 -19.16 -8.81 -1.09
C ASP A 104 -18.84 -8.54 0.40
N LYS A 105 -19.75 -7.82 1.06
CA LYS A 105 -19.66 -7.48 2.49
C LYS A 105 -18.41 -6.69 2.87
N GLY A 106 -17.86 -5.89 1.95
CA GLY A 106 -16.71 -5.03 2.23
C GLY A 106 -15.40 -5.76 2.43
N ARG A 107 -15.28 -7.01 1.95
CA ARG A 107 -14.04 -7.79 1.97
C ARG A 107 -13.21 -7.49 0.73
N ILE A 108 -11.90 -7.67 0.86
CA ILE A 108 -10.95 -7.54 -0.25
C ILE A 108 -10.08 -8.79 -0.27
N LYS A 109 -10.00 -9.43 -1.43
CA LYS A 109 -9.01 -10.47 -1.71
C LYS A 109 -7.73 -9.80 -2.17
N ILE A 110 -6.63 -10.13 -1.52
CA ILE A 110 -5.30 -9.63 -1.86
C ILE A 110 -4.46 -10.84 -2.29
N SER A 111 -3.89 -10.77 -3.48
CA SER A 111 -2.99 -11.78 -4.02
C SER A 111 -1.66 -11.12 -4.41
N GLY A 112 -0.58 -11.86 -4.30
CA GLY A 112 0.77 -11.42 -4.65
C GLY A 112 1.65 -12.62 -4.98
N GLU A 113 2.90 -12.35 -5.31
CA GLU A 113 3.90 -13.37 -5.63
C GLU A 113 4.73 -13.67 -4.37
N ALA A 114 5.10 -14.93 -4.20
CA ALA A 114 5.95 -15.39 -3.11
C ALA A 114 6.93 -16.46 -3.60
N VAL A 115 8.10 -16.51 -2.97
CA VAL A 115 9.12 -17.53 -3.24
C VAL A 115 9.43 -18.26 -1.94
N LEU A 116 9.40 -19.59 -1.96
CA LEU A 116 9.84 -20.41 -0.84
C LEU A 116 11.36 -20.32 -0.71
N VAL A 117 11.83 -19.73 0.38
CA VAL A 117 13.26 -19.54 0.66
C VAL A 117 13.82 -20.64 1.56
N ALA A 118 13.05 -21.08 2.56
CA ALA A 118 13.47 -22.10 3.52
C ALA A 118 12.28 -22.83 4.13
N VAL A 119 12.53 -24.06 4.55
CA VAL A 119 11.65 -24.85 5.44
C VAL A 119 12.45 -25.18 6.68
N ALA A 120 11.90 -24.93 7.87
CA ALA A 120 12.57 -25.20 9.13
C ALA A 120 11.62 -25.81 10.16
N ASP A 121 12.16 -26.72 10.98
CA ASP A 121 11.47 -27.28 12.14
C ASP A 121 11.77 -26.43 13.38
N ILE A 122 10.74 -25.84 13.97
CA ILE A 122 10.85 -25.05 15.19
C ILE A 122 10.62 -25.98 16.39
N LYS A 123 11.65 -26.15 17.22
CA LYS A 123 11.55 -26.86 18.49
C LYS A 123 11.43 -25.87 19.64
N ALA A 124 10.18 -25.59 20.04
CA ALA A 124 9.91 -24.80 21.25
C ALA A 124 9.64 -25.73 22.43
N LYS A 125 10.24 -25.46 23.58
CA LYS A 125 9.76 -25.99 24.87
C LYS A 125 8.61 -25.08 25.31
N LEU A 126 7.41 -25.62 25.39
CA LEU A 126 6.25 -24.97 26.01
C LEU A 126 6.38 -25.02 27.53
#